data_777b087c2682903980b983f8f1d93c01
#
_entry.id   777b087c2682903980b983f8f1d93c01
#
_cell.length_a   1.000
_cell.length_b   1.000
_cell.length_c   1.000
_cell.angle_alpha   90.00
_cell.angle_beta   90.00
_cell.angle_gamma   90.00
#
_symmetry.space_group_name_H-M   'P 1'
#
loop_
_entity.id
_entity.type
_entity.pdbx_description
1 polymer ?
#
loop_
_entity_poly.entity_id
_entity_poly.type
_entity_poly.pdbx_seq_one_letter_code
_entity_poly.pdbx_strand_id
1 'polypeptide(L)'
;MQGHVSILSVSPEAAAMIASGGRISTMDGTADEIYAKSLAAGQEKNEKLIGKVLSSGHTSVLEHCYVNLSFENVSVLAEQFLIEFRLASFTVKSRRYDVFSRAGFVSPDFPDDTQKAVFEDTVKSLFGIYDALEAAGVPKEDARFVLPYCFCSNFFCSMNARELVHVMNELAYGRGSRIPELRTLGESLFAQCEQQLPFLAVRKPEAYRQPDGFCPRPVQLLTSNAPVTVLAAPQDAEGLICSAYQ
;
A
#
# COMPACT_ATOMS: atom_id res chain seq x y z
N MET A 1 15.21 13.29 4.93
CA MET A 1 13.80 13.74 5.03
C MET A 1 12.98 12.55 5.51
N GLN A 2 11.91 12.77 6.26
CA GLN A 2 11.01 11.72 6.66
C GLN A 2 9.78 11.79 5.77
N GLY A 3 9.47 10.68 5.08
CA GLY A 3 8.28 10.59 4.26
C GLY A 3 7.01 10.63 5.09
N HIS A 4 5.92 11.15 4.54
CA HIS A 4 4.62 11.18 5.20
C HIS A 4 3.48 10.86 4.24
N VAL A 5 2.35 10.49 4.82
CA VAL A 5 1.09 10.22 4.11
C VAL A 5 -0.02 11.04 4.73
N SER A 6 -0.93 11.54 3.90
CA SER A 6 -2.10 12.31 4.35
C SER A 6 -3.37 11.81 3.67
N ILE A 7 -4.47 11.71 4.43
CA ILE A 7 -5.81 11.56 3.89
C ILE A 7 -6.27 12.92 3.38
N LEU A 8 -6.44 13.06 2.06
CA LEU A 8 -6.84 14.32 1.41
C LEU A 8 -8.35 14.48 1.34
N SER A 9 -9.05 13.42 1.03
CA SER A 9 -10.51 13.42 0.96
C SER A 9 -11.08 12.00 1.10
N VAL A 10 -12.33 11.97 1.50
CA VAL A 10 -13.13 10.74 1.65
C VAL A 10 -14.45 10.96 0.93
N SER A 11 -15.09 9.92 0.42
CA SER A 11 -16.43 9.98 -0.14
C SER A 11 -17.38 10.69 0.81
N PRO A 12 -18.24 11.62 0.35
CA PRO A 12 -19.25 12.23 1.18
C PRO A 12 -20.13 11.17 1.86
N GLU A 13 -20.57 11.45 3.10
CA GLU A 13 -21.47 10.57 3.84
C GLU A 13 -21.01 9.10 3.91
N ALA A 14 -19.70 8.89 4.05
CA ALA A 14 -19.07 7.56 3.99
C ALA A 14 -19.74 6.55 4.95
N ALA A 15 -20.01 6.95 6.20
CA ALA A 15 -20.63 6.08 7.17
C ALA A 15 -22.06 5.69 6.78
N ALA A 16 -22.83 6.61 6.20
CA ALA A 16 -24.19 6.33 5.72
C ALA A 16 -24.18 5.38 4.51
N MET A 17 -23.28 5.60 3.57
CA MET A 17 -23.12 4.75 2.39
C MET A 17 -22.72 3.31 2.76
N ILE A 18 -21.69 3.15 3.59
CA ILE A 18 -21.25 1.84 4.06
C ILE A 18 -22.35 1.12 4.84
N ALA A 19 -23.04 1.84 5.75
CA ALA A 19 -24.14 1.29 6.51
C ALA A 19 -25.33 0.88 5.63
N SER A 20 -25.57 1.60 4.51
CA SER A 20 -26.58 1.23 3.54
C SER A 20 -26.25 -0.10 2.87
N GLY A 21 -25.00 -0.34 2.51
CA GLY A 21 -24.52 -1.63 2.03
C GLY A 21 -24.80 -2.78 3.01
N GLY A 22 -24.65 -2.52 4.32
CA GLY A 22 -25.01 -3.50 5.36
C GLY A 22 -26.52 -3.70 5.51
N ARG A 23 -27.33 -2.68 5.28
CA ARG A 23 -28.80 -2.75 5.40
C ARG A 23 -29.49 -3.36 4.20
N ILE A 24 -28.97 -3.17 3.01
CA ILE A 24 -29.63 -3.57 1.74
C ILE A 24 -29.97 -5.06 1.68
N SER A 25 -29.18 -5.89 2.32
CA SER A 25 -29.37 -7.35 2.36
C SER A 25 -30.44 -7.84 3.35
N THR A 26 -30.90 -6.97 4.26
CA THR A 26 -31.75 -7.37 5.40
C THR A 26 -32.99 -6.49 5.61
N MET A 27 -33.07 -5.37 4.92
CA MET A 27 -34.19 -4.41 5.08
C MET A 27 -35.04 -4.34 3.81
N ASP A 28 -36.34 -4.22 3.98
CA ASP A 28 -37.26 -3.94 2.90
C ASP A 28 -37.13 -2.48 2.41
N GLY A 29 -37.31 -2.29 1.12
CA GLY A 29 -37.25 -1.00 0.44
C GLY A 29 -36.28 -0.96 -0.71
N THR A 30 -36.35 0.12 -1.48
CA THR A 30 -35.38 0.38 -2.57
C THR A 30 -34.03 0.82 -2.03
N ALA A 31 -32.99 0.77 -2.85
CA ALA A 31 -31.65 1.23 -2.47
C ALA A 31 -31.65 2.70 -2.03
N ASP A 32 -32.40 3.56 -2.72
CA ASP A 32 -32.52 4.98 -2.40
C ASP A 32 -33.21 5.21 -1.04
N GLU A 33 -34.29 4.47 -0.74
CA GLU A 33 -34.97 4.53 0.55
C GLU A 33 -34.06 4.08 1.70
N ILE A 34 -33.27 3.03 1.48
CA ILE A 34 -32.31 2.50 2.49
C ILE A 34 -31.18 3.52 2.70
N TYR A 35 -30.69 4.15 1.64
CA TYR A 35 -29.70 5.21 1.76
C TYR A 35 -30.25 6.43 2.52
N ALA A 36 -31.47 6.89 2.19
CA ALA A 36 -32.14 7.96 2.89
C ALA A 36 -32.35 7.65 4.39
N LYS A 37 -32.73 6.41 4.73
CA LYS A 37 -32.83 5.93 6.12
C LYS A 37 -31.47 5.96 6.81
N SER A 38 -30.40 5.63 6.10
CA SER A 38 -29.03 5.64 6.65
C SER A 38 -28.55 7.07 6.92
N LEU A 39 -28.82 8.01 6.01
CA LEU A 39 -28.57 9.43 6.25
C LEU A 39 -29.31 9.95 7.51
N ALA A 40 -30.62 9.64 7.60
CA ALA A 40 -31.45 10.06 8.74
C ALA A 40 -31.04 9.40 10.08
N ALA A 41 -30.39 8.22 10.03
CA ALA A 41 -29.94 7.53 11.23
C ALA A 41 -28.79 8.25 11.96
N GLY A 42 -28.01 9.04 11.23
CA GLY A 42 -26.86 9.77 11.74
C GLY A 42 -25.59 8.92 11.90
N GLN A 43 -24.47 9.60 12.12
CA GLN A 43 -23.15 9.00 12.07
C GLN A 43 -22.96 7.90 13.12
N GLU A 44 -23.24 8.17 14.39
CA GLU A 44 -23.03 7.23 15.49
C GLU A 44 -23.73 5.87 15.29
N LYS A 45 -25.00 5.90 14.85
CA LYS A 45 -25.75 4.66 14.59
C LYS A 45 -25.21 3.90 13.39
N ASN A 46 -24.75 4.61 12.37
CA ASN A 46 -24.13 4.00 11.19
C ASN A 46 -22.79 3.35 11.56
N GLU A 47 -21.92 4.03 12.30
CA GLU A 47 -20.64 3.48 12.76
C GLU A 47 -20.83 2.23 13.63
N LYS A 48 -21.82 2.24 14.53
CA LYS A 48 -22.16 1.06 15.35
C LYS A 48 -22.63 -0.12 14.50
N LEU A 49 -23.41 0.14 13.44
CA LEU A 49 -23.81 -0.90 12.48
C LEU A 49 -22.61 -1.41 11.70
N ILE A 50 -21.76 -0.52 11.18
CA ILE A 50 -20.55 -0.88 10.43
C ILE A 50 -19.69 -1.81 11.30
N GLY A 51 -19.44 -1.47 12.56
CA GLY A 51 -18.69 -2.32 13.48
C GLY A 51 -19.25 -3.74 13.60
N LYS A 52 -20.58 -3.89 13.69
CA LYS A 52 -21.25 -5.21 13.72
C LYS A 52 -21.07 -5.97 12.40
N VAL A 53 -21.26 -5.29 11.27
CA VAL A 53 -21.13 -5.91 9.93
C VAL A 53 -19.70 -6.40 9.69
N LEU A 54 -18.72 -5.59 10.07
CA LEU A 54 -17.31 -5.95 9.94
C LEU A 54 -16.89 -7.08 10.89
N SER A 55 -17.40 -7.09 12.13
CA SER A 55 -17.12 -8.19 13.07
C SER A 55 -17.73 -9.53 12.63
N SER A 56 -18.75 -9.50 11.79
CA SER A 56 -19.36 -10.68 11.17
C SER A 56 -18.64 -11.11 9.86
N GLY A 57 -17.52 -10.46 9.51
CA GLY A 57 -16.73 -10.80 8.33
C GLY A 57 -17.18 -10.15 7.00
N HIS A 58 -18.25 -9.37 7.00
CA HIS A 58 -18.77 -8.73 5.79
C HIS A 58 -18.03 -7.43 5.46
N THR A 59 -16.82 -7.54 4.93
CA THR A 59 -15.96 -6.39 4.62
C THR A 59 -16.28 -5.72 3.29
N SER A 60 -17.05 -6.36 2.39
CA SER A 60 -17.38 -5.82 1.06
C SER A 60 -18.16 -4.50 1.12
N VAL A 61 -18.88 -4.23 2.20
CA VAL A 61 -19.61 -2.95 2.37
C VAL A 61 -18.67 -1.74 2.38
N LEU A 62 -17.39 -1.92 2.71
CA LEU A 62 -16.38 -0.86 2.69
C LEU A 62 -16.01 -0.41 1.26
N GLU A 63 -16.30 -1.23 0.25
CA GLU A 63 -15.95 -0.93 -1.14
C GLU A 63 -16.76 0.26 -1.71
N HIS A 64 -17.87 0.64 -1.06
CA HIS A 64 -18.68 1.79 -1.43
C HIS A 64 -18.15 3.16 -0.96
N CYS A 65 -17.03 3.18 -0.23
CA CYS A 65 -16.35 4.41 0.20
C CYS A 65 -14.98 4.49 -0.44
N TYR A 66 -14.62 5.63 -1.02
CA TYR A 66 -13.32 5.91 -1.60
C TYR A 66 -12.55 6.93 -0.77
N VAL A 67 -11.24 6.75 -0.71
CA VAL A 67 -10.32 7.62 0.00
C VAL A 67 -9.21 8.05 -0.95
N ASN A 68 -8.88 9.36 -0.95
CA ASN A 68 -7.75 9.91 -1.69
C ASN A 68 -6.63 10.26 -0.72
N LEU A 69 -5.43 9.83 -1.05
CA LEU A 69 -4.22 9.99 -0.24
C LEU A 69 -3.15 10.74 -1.02
N SER A 70 -2.30 11.48 -0.31
CA SER A 70 -1.01 11.91 -0.82
C SER A 70 0.11 11.22 -0.04
N PHE A 71 1.14 10.81 -0.77
CA PHE A 71 2.40 10.34 -0.22
C PHE A 71 3.49 11.32 -0.63
N GLU A 72 4.22 11.87 0.33
CA GLU A 72 5.21 12.90 0.10
C GLU A 72 6.55 12.54 0.72
N ASN A 73 7.62 12.77 -0.05
CA ASN A 73 9.00 12.48 0.34
C ASN A 73 9.23 11.03 0.79
N VAL A 74 8.46 10.09 0.26
CA VAL A 74 8.65 8.67 0.50
C VAL A 74 9.70 8.10 -0.45
N SER A 75 10.39 7.05 -0.05
CA SER A 75 11.35 6.39 -0.93
C SER A 75 10.67 5.75 -2.14
N VAL A 76 11.41 5.58 -3.24
CA VAL A 76 10.94 4.77 -4.39
C VAL A 76 10.67 3.34 -3.97
N LEU A 77 11.36 2.82 -2.96
CA LEU A 77 11.06 1.52 -2.38
C LEU A 77 9.63 1.48 -1.83
N ALA A 78 9.22 2.50 -1.07
CA ALA A 78 7.86 2.61 -0.55
C ALA A 78 6.83 2.81 -1.68
N GLU A 79 7.16 3.63 -2.69
CA GLU A 79 6.33 3.77 -3.89
C GLU A 79 6.10 2.41 -4.57
N GLN A 80 7.18 1.65 -4.85
CA GLN A 80 7.09 0.35 -5.53
C GLN A 80 6.27 -0.66 -4.72
N PHE A 81 6.42 -0.68 -3.40
CA PHE A 81 5.61 -1.51 -2.53
C PHE A 81 4.12 -1.17 -2.63
N LEU A 82 3.79 0.13 -2.63
CA LEU A 82 2.40 0.60 -2.65
C LEU A 82 1.72 0.37 -4.01
N ILE A 83 2.41 0.57 -5.13
CA ILE A 83 1.81 0.37 -6.46
C ILE A 83 1.51 -1.11 -6.79
N GLU A 84 1.94 -2.06 -5.98
CA GLU A 84 1.54 -3.47 -6.10
C GLU A 84 0.05 -3.69 -5.77
N PHE A 85 -0.57 -2.81 -4.98
CA PHE A 85 -1.98 -2.94 -4.59
C PHE A 85 -2.90 -2.61 -5.76
N ARG A 86 -3.53 -3.67 -6.31
CA ARG A 86 -4.25 -3.60 -7.59
C ARG A 86 -5.62 -2.93 -7.51
N LEU A 87 -6.22 -2.84 -6.34
CA LEU A 87 -7.51 -2.16 -6.13
C LEU A 87 -7.33 -0.67 -5.77
N ALA A 88 -6.20 -0.11 -6.17
CA ALA A 88 -5.85 1.30 -6.00
C ALA A 88 -5.41 1.92 -7.33
N SER A 89 -5.54 3.24 -7.43
CA SER A 89 -5.09 4.05 -8.57
C SER A 89 -3.99 5.00 -8.10
N PHE A 90 -2.95 5.17 -8.92
CA PHE A 90 -1.78 5.96 -8.58
C PHE A 90 -1.44 6.98 -9.67
N THR A 91 -1.07 8.18 -9.25
CA THR A 91 -0.48 9.20 -10.12
C THR A 91 0.84 9.63 -9.50
N VAL A 92 1.93 9.12 -10.05
CA VAL A 92 3.29 9.28 -9.55
C VAL A 92 4.00 10.39 -10.31
N LYS A 93 4.85 11.15 -9.62
CA LYS A 93 5.70 12.18 -10.23
C LYS A 93 6.60 11.57 -11.31
N SER A 94 6.56 12.15 -12.51
CA SER A 94 7.19 11.55 -13.67
C SER A 94 8.73 11.69 -13.64
N ARG A 95 9.42 10.55 -13.71
CA ARG A 95 10.89 10.50 -13.80
C ARG A 95 11.45 10.85 -15.20
N ARG A 96 10.59 11.23 -16.13
CA ARG A 96 10.99 11.69 -17.47
C ARG A 96 11.03 13.21 -17.59
N TYR A 97 10.31 13.91 -16.71
CA TYR A 97 10.16 15.37 -16.82
C TYR A 97 10.80 16.12 -15.66
N ASP A 98 10.99 15.50 -14.51
CA ASP A 98 11.54 16.17 -13.33
C ASP A 98 13.02 15.83 -13.09
N VAL A 99 13.71 16.72 -12.36
CA VAL A 99 15.12 16.56 -11.98
C VAL A 99 15.17 15.93 -10.61
N PHE A 100 15.42 14.63 -10.56
CA PHE A 100 15.36 13.85 -9.33
C PHE A 100 16.59 13.96 -8.43
N SER A 101 17.72 14.48 -8.92
CA SER A 101 18.89 14.77 -8.07
C SER A 101 18.59 15.76 -6.94
N ARG A 102 17.51 16.56 -7.09
CA ARG A 102 17.05 17.53 -6.08
C ARG A 102 15.93 17.00 -5.19
N ALA A 103 15.40 15.81 -5.45
CA ALA A 103 14.28 15.27 -4.71
C ALA A 103 14.64 14.89 -3.25
N GLY A 104 15.94 14.72 -2.98
CA GLY A 104 16.41 14.20 -1.69
C GLY A 104 16.30 12.67 -1.61
N PHE A 105 16.59 12.13 -0.44
CA PHE A 105 16.51 10.68 -0.20
C PHE A 105 16.10 10.38 1.24
N VAL A 106 15.55 9.20 1.43
CA VAL A 106 15.25 8.61 2.73
C VAL A 106 16.49 7.86 3.20
N SER A 107 17.01 8.23 4.36
CA SER A 107 18.14 7.52 5.01
C SER A 107 17.57 6.54 6.02
N PRO A 108 17.92 5.25 5.93
CA PRO A 108 17.63 4.29 7.00
C PRO A 108 18.32 4.70 8.32
N ASP A 109 17.86 4.11 9.42
CA ASP A 109 18.55 4.21 10.68
C ASP A 109 19.80 3.35 10.66
N PHE A 110 20.96 3.95 10.95
CA PHE A 110 22.24 3.27 11.01
C PHE A 110 22.73 3.14 12.47
N PRO A 111 23.41 2.02 12.81
CA PRO A 111 23.94 1.82 14.16
C PRO A 111 25.01 2.83 14.54
N ASP A 112 25.74 3.40 13.56
CA ASP A 112 26.80 4.38 13.79
C ASP A 112 26.85 5.46 12.68
N ASP A 113 27.43 6.61 13.03
CA ASP A 113 27.53 7.76 12.14
C ASP A 113 28.47 7.52 10.95
N THR A 114 29.43 6.59 11.05
CA THR A 114 30.36 6.28 9.96
C THR A 114 29.61 5.56 8.84
N GLN A 115 28.79 4.55 9.18
CA GLN A 115 27.96 3.86 8.20
C GLN A 115 26.96 4.79 7.54
N LYS A 116 26.35 5.68 8.32
CA LYS A 116 25.45 6.70 7.81
C LYS A 116 26.14 7.64 6.83
N ALA A 117 27.33 8.13 7.16
CA ALA A 117 28.12 9.01 6.29
C ALA A 117 28.46 8.32 4.96
N VAL A 118 28.96 7.07 5.02
CA VAL A 118 29.26 6.27 3.80
C VAL A 118 28.03 6.12 2.91
N PHE A 119 26.88 5.82 3.51
CA PHE A 119 25.60 5.70 2.76
C PHE A 119 25.22 7.03 2.10
N GLU A 120 25.21 8.13 2.87
CA GLU A 120 24.80 9.44 2.36
C GLU A 120 25.74 9.95 1.26
N ASP A 121 27.07 9.76 1.41
CA ASP A 121 28.05 10.16 0.39
C ASP A 121 27.93 9.32 -0.88
N THR A 122 27.61 8.02 -0.75
CA THR A 122 27.35 7.16 -1.89
C THR A 122 26.10 7.63 -2.64
N VAL A 123 25.00 7.93 -1.95
CA VAL A 123 23.75 8.42 -2.59
C VAL A 123 23.99 9.76 -3.28
N LYS A 124 24.71 10.71 -2.64
CA LYS A 124 25.07 11.99 -3.27
C LYS A 124 25.94 11.81 -4.52
N SER A 125 26.86 10.84 -4.50
CA SER A 125 27.67 10.49 -5.67
C SER A 125 26.81 9.97 -6.83
N LEU A 126 25.83 9.11 -6.55
CA LEU A 126 24.89 8.61 -7.57
C LEU A 126 24.02 9.73 -8.17
N PHE A 127 23.59 10.71 -7.36
CA PHE A 127 22.91 11.89 -7.87
C PHE A 127 23.84 12.74 -8.75
N GLY A 128 25.11 12.89 -8.40
CA GLY A 128 26.12 13.57 -9.25
C GLY A 128 26.33 12.86 -10.59
N ILE A 129 26.33 11.52 -10.60
CA ILE A 129 26.40 10.73 -11.84
C ILE A 129 25.14 10.94 -12.70
N TYR A 130 23.95 10.99 -12.09
CA TYR A 130 22.71 11.31 -12.80
C TYR A 130 22.79 12.67 -13.48
N ASP A 131 23.21 13.72 -12.77
CA ASP A 131 23.37 15.08 -13.33
C ASP A 131 24.41 15.11 -14.46
N ALA A 132 25.52 14.38 -14.31
CA ALA A 132 26.55 14.28 -15.34
C ALA A 132 26.04 13.58 -16.63
N LEU A 133 25.21 12.54 -16.50
CA LEU A 133 24.58 11.88 -17.64
C LEU A 133 23.61 12.80 -18.35
N GLU A 134 22.77 13.56 -17.63
CA GLU A 134 21.89 14.57 -18.23
C GLU A 134 22.70 15.65 -18.97
N ALA A 135 23.77 16.16 -18.36
CA ALA A 135 24.64 17.15 -18.98
C ALA A 135 25.36 16.64 -20.23
N ALA A 136 25.61 15.31 -20.29
CA ALA A 136 26.16 14.65 -21.48
C ALA A 136 25.09 14.36 -22.57
N GLY A 137 23.84 14.76 -22.35
CA GLY A 137 22.74 14.59 -23.32
C GLY A 137 22.04 13.23 -23.25
N VAL A 138 22.27 12.43 -22.20
CA VAL A 138 21.52 11.18 -21.96
C VAL A 138 20.10 11.53 -21.57
N PRO A 139 19.06 10.98 -22.21
CA PRO A 139 17.67 11.23 -21.83
C PRO A 139 17.41 10.87 -20.37
N LYS A 140 16.56 11.65 -19.67
CA LYS A 140 16.21 11.43 -18.26
C LYS A 140 15.65 10.03 -18.00
N GLU A 141 14.93 9.47 -18.96
CA GLU A 141 14.37 8.11 -18.90
C GLU A 141 15.44 7.01 -18.85
N ASP A 142 16.65 7.31 -19.33
CA ASP A 142 17.81 6.41 -19.27
C ASP A 142 18.73 6.79 -18.10
N ALA A 143 19.00 8.07 -17.91
CA ALA A 143 19.83 8.55 -16.79
C ALA A 143 19.31 8.12 -15.42
N ARG A 144 17.98 8.03 -15.24
CA ARG A 144 17.34 7.60 -13.98
C ARG A 144 17.72 6.19 -13.50
N PHE A 145 18.29 5.34 -14.35
CA PHE A 145 18.69 3.99 -13.94
C PHE A 145 19.84 3.97 -12.91
N VAL A 146 20.57 5.08 -12.76
CA VAL A 146 21.60 5.20 -11.72
C VAL A 146 21.03 5.67 -10.38
N LEU A 147 19.77 6.10 -10.31
CA LEU A 147 19.15 6.58 -9.09
C LEU A 147 18.85 5.43 -8.13
N PRO A 148 19.25 5.54 -6.84
CA PRO A 148 19.03 4.49 -5.86
C PRO A 148 17.56 4.46 -5.39
N TYR A 149 17.07 3.31 -4.95
CA TYR A 149 15.68 3.15 -4.47
C TYR A 149 15.31 4.03 -3.26
N CYS A 150 16.28 4.60 -2.57
CA CYS A 150 16.05 5.51 -1.44
C CYS A 150 15.73 6.94 -1.85
N PHE A 151 15.82 7.33 -3.15
CA PHE A 151 15.47 8.70 -3.54
C PHE A 151 13.98 8.97 -3.33
N CYS A 152 13.63 10.24 -3.01
CA CYS A 152 12.27 10.61 -2.67
C CYS A 152 11.36 10.68 -3.90
N SER A 153 10.16 10.15 -3.73
CA SER A 153 9.04 10.23 -4.65
C SER A 153 7.84 10.87 -3.98
N ASN A 154 6.94 11.43 -4.81
CA ASN A 154 5.67 12.00 -4.40
C ASN A 154 4.57 11.50 -5.33
N PHE A 155 3.43 11.12 -4.79
CA PHE A 155 2.32 10.61 -5.59
C PHE A 155 0.98 10.73 -4.89
N PHE A 156 -0.08 10.75 -5.70
CA PHE A 156 -1.45 10.58 -5.24
C PHE A 156 -1.87 9.12 -5.36
N CYS A 157 -2.70 8.70 -4.43
CA CYS A 157 -3.28 7.38 -4.42
C CYS A 157 -4.77 7.47 -4.09
N SER A 158 -5.60 6.74 -4.85
CA SER A 158 -7.04 6.61 -4.59
C SER A 158 -7.40 5.14 -4.47
N MET A 159 -8.12 4.78 -3.43
CA MET A 159 -8.58 3.40 -3.21
C MET A 159 -9.91 3.36 -2.47
N ASN A 160 -10.63 2.23 -2.54
CA ASN A 160 -11.76 2.02 -1.67
C ASN A 160 -11.34 1.74 -0.22
N ALA A 161 -12.26 1.90 0.71
CA ALA A 161 -11.95 1.77 2.13
C ALA A 161 -11.57 0.34 2.57
N ARG A 162 -12.03 -0.70 1.84
CA ARG A 162 -11.59 -2.08 2.10
C ARG A 162 -10.11 -2.27 1.77
N GLU A 163 -9.69 -1.75 0.63
CA GLU A 163 -8.28 -1.76 0.22
C GLU A 163 -7.42 -0.91 1.15
N LEU A 164 -7.93 0.24 1.61
CA LEU A 164 -7.21 1.06 2.61
C LEU A 164 -6.94 0.27 3.90
N VAL A 165 -7.94 -0.43 4.44
CA VAL A 165 -7.76 -1.28 5.62
C VAL A 165 -6.74 -2.39 5.35
N HIS A 166 -6.74 -2.98 4.14
CA HIS A 166 -5.74 -3.97 3.75
C HIS A 166 -4.34 -3.37 3.68
N VAL A 167 -4.16 -2.24 2.99
CA VAL A 167 -2.88 -1.54 2.86
C VAL A 167 -2.31 -1.14 4.22
N MET A 168 -3.12 -0.55 5.10
CA MET A 168 -2.69 -0.17 6.46
C MET A 168 -2.14 -1.38 7.24
N ASN A 169 -2.82 -2.51 7.17
CA ASN A 169 -2.40 -3.73 7.86
C ASN A 169 -1.15 -4.36 7.22
N GLU A 170 -1.03 -4.36 5.89
CA GLU A 170 0.18 -4.81 5.19
C GLU A 170 1.40 -3.96 5.53
N LEU A 171 1.23 -2.64 5.61
CA LEU A 171 2.30 -1.72 5.99
C LEU A 171 2.74 -1.93 7.44
N ALA A 172 1.78 -1.99 8.38
CA ALA A 172 2.08 -2.01 9.82
C ALA A 172 2.44 -3.41 10.35
N TYR A 173 1.82 -4.47 9.84
CA TYR A 173 1.92 -5.84 10.39
C TYR A 173 2.32 -6.90 9.38
N GLY A 174 2.09 -6.66 8.07
CA GLY A 174 2.37 -7.59 6.98
C GLY A 174 3.79 -7.47 6.44
N ARG A 175 3.94 -7.63 5.14
CA ARG A 175 5.23 -7.57 4.42
C ARG A 175 5.98 -6.25 4.65
N GLY A 176 5.25 -5.13 4.74
CA GLY A 176 5.83 -3.80 4.97
C GLY A 176 6.42 -3.61 6.35
N SER A 177 5.96 -4.35 7.36
CA SER A 177 6.36 -4.15 8.77
C SER A 177 7.87 -4.31 9.04
N ARG A 178 8.56 -5.04 8.16
CA ARG A 178 10.02 -5.26 8.25
C ARG A 178 10.83 -4.06 7.76
N ILE A 179 10.19 -3.11 7.08
CA ILE A 179 10.81 -1.89 6.55
C ILE A 179 10.31 -0.71 7.40
N PRO A 180 11.19 -0.07 8.20
CA PRO A 180 10.77 0.97 9.15
C PRO A 180 9.94 2.10 8.51
N GLU A 181 10.30 2.56 7.32
CA GLU A 181 9.56 3.59 6.58
C GLU A 181 8.12 3.15 6.33
N LEU A 182 7.90 1.95 5.78
CA LEU A 182 6.57 1.42 5.46
C LEU A 182 5.72 1.25 6.72
N ARG A 183 6.31 0.72 7.79
CA ARG A 183 5.63 0.58 9.07
C ARG A 183 5.18 1.94 9.61
N THR A 184 6.04 2.96 9.54
CA THR A 184 5.73 4.33 9.98
C THR A 184 4.57 4.92 9.18
N LEU A 185 4.54 4.73 7.85
CA LEU A 185 3.42 5.15 7.01
C LEU A 185 2.12 4.44 7.38
N GLY A 186 2.17 3.14 7.65
CA GLY A 186 1.02 2.36 8.11
C GLY A 186 0.45 2.86 9.44
N GLU A 187 1.31 3.09 10.44
CA GLU A 187 0.90 3.64 11.73
C GLU A 187 0.34 5.07 11.60
N SER A 188 0.92 5.90 10.72
CA SER A 188 0.40 7.24 10.44
C SER A 188 -1.00 7.19 9.85
N LEU A 189 -1.28 6.27 8.92
CA LEU A 189 -2.62 6.08 8.36
C LEU A 189 -3.62 5.60 9.42
N PHE A 190 -3.22 4.66 10.28
CA PHE A 190 -4.07 4.24 11.40
C PHE A 190 -4.42 5.41 12.31
N ALA A 191 -3.44 6.24 12.70
CA ALA A 191 -3.67 7.39 13.56
C ALA A 191 -4.62 8.41 12.92
N GLN A 192 -4.52 8.66 11.61
CA GLN A 192 -5.44 9.55 10.89
C GLN A 192 -6.85 8.95 10.79
N CYS A 193 -6.95 7.63 10.53
CA CYS A 193 -8.24 6.95 10.53
C CYS A 193 -8.90 6.95 11.92
N GLU A 194 -8.15 6.74 12.99
CA GLU A 194 -8.68 6.81 14.36
C GLU A 194 -9.35 8.16 14.67
N GLN A 195 -8.82 9.24 14.08
CA GLN A 195 -9.35 10.60 14.27
C GLN A 195 -10.52 10.94 13.33
N GLN A 196 -10.45 10.53 12.08
CA GLN A 196 -11.36 11.00 11.01
C GLN A 196 -12.41 9.96 10.62
N LEU A 197 -12.06 8.69 10.67
CA LEU A 197 -12.82 7.54 10.15
C LEU A 197 -12.63 6.32 11.07
N PRO A 198 -13.03 6.41 12.34
CA PRO A 198 -12.68 5.41 13.36
C PRO A 198 -13.15 3.99 13.00
N PHE A 199 -14.20 3.85 12.21
CA PHE A 199 -14.68 2.57 11.71
C PHE A 199 -13.74 1.91 10.67
N LEU A 200 -12.75 2.64 10.12
CA LEU A 200 -11.71 2.10 9.24
C LEU A 200 -10.41 1.75 9.97
N ALA A 201 -10.22 2.16 11.22
CA ALA A 201 -9.02 1.87 11.99
C ALA A 201 -8.98 0.41 12.51
N VAL A 202 -9.22 -0.55 11.60
CA VAL A 202 -9.32 -1.98 11.91
C VAL A 202 -7.95 -2.63 11.86
N ARG A 203 -7.34 -2.82 13.03
CA ARG A 203 -6.03 -3.48 13.18
C ARG A 203 -6.19 -5.00 13.25
N LYS A 204 -5.41 -5.74 12.44
CA LYS A 204 -5.44 -7.21 12.34
C LYS A 204 -4.03 -7.81 12.39
N PRO A 205 -3.23 -7.57 13.44
CA PRO A 205 -1.83 -7.99 13.48
C PRO A 205 -1.65 -9.50 13.26
N GLU A 206 -2.46 -10.35 13.87
CA GLU A 206 -2.33 -11.80 13.73
C GLU A 206 -2.66 -12.31 12.32
N ALA A 207 -3.60 -11.65 11.62
CA ALA A 207 -4.00 -12.05 10.27
C ALA A 207 -2.96 -11.66 9.20
N TYR A 208 -2.11 -10.68 9.49
CA TYR A 208 -1.09 -10.18 8.57
C TYR A 208 0.34 -10.58 8.94
N ARG A 209 0.53 -11.18 10.11
CA ARG A 209 1.84 -11.62 10.59
C ARG A 209 2.48 -12.58 9.59
N GLN A 210 3.64 -12.21 9.10
CA GLN A 210 4.43 -13.08 8.22
C GLN A 210 5.08 -14.18 9.06
N PRO A 211 5.01 -15.46 8.63
CA PRO A 211 5.70 -16.53 9.31
C PRO A 211 7.21 -16.28 9.31
N ASP A 212 7.85 -16.52 10.44
CA ASP A 212 9.29 -16.48 10.54
C ASP A 212 9.89 -17.60 9.68
N GLY A 213 10.85 -17.24 8.82
CA GLY A 213 11.57 -18.24 8.03
C GLY A 213 10.93 -18.57 6.67
N PHE A 214 10.03 -17.74 6.12
CA PHE A 214 9.64 -17.87 4.71
C PHE A 214 10.88 -17.64 3.83
N CYS A 215 11.53 -18.75 3.51
CA CYS A 215 12.55 -18.78 2.47
C CYS A 215 11.96 -19.58 1.30
N PRO A 216 11.82 -18.99 0.12
CA PRO A 216 11.42 -19.78 -1.06
C PRO A 216 12.43 -20.92 -1.20
N ARG A 217 11.93 -22.17 -1.33
CA ARG A 217 12.81 -23.31 -1.59
C ARG A 217 13.62 -22.99 -2.85
N PRO A 218 14.95 -23.23 -2.84
CA PRO A 218 15.73 -23.05 -4.04
C PRO A 218 15.15 -23.91 -5.17
N VAL A 219 14.73 -23.27 -6.25
CA VAL A 219 14.26 -23.96 -7.44
C VAL A 219 15.50 -24.51 -8.14
N GLN A 220 15.58 -25.81 -8.32
CA GLN A 220 16.62 -26.40 -9.13
C GLN A 220 16.40 -25.98 -10.59
N LEU A 221 17.29 -25.16 -11.11
CA LEU A 221 17.23 -24.73 -12.51
C LEU A 221 17.48 -25.96 -13.40
N LEU A 222 16.44 -26.38 -14.12
CA LEU A 222 16.57 -27.37 -15.18
C LEU A 222 17.02 -26.64 -16.46
N THR A 223 18.17 -27.01 -16.97
CA THR A 223 18.63 -26.52 -18.29
C THR A 223 17.89 -27.29 -19.37
N SER A 224 17.15 -26.61 -20.22
CA SER A 224 16.44 -27.18 -21.36
C SER A 224 16.57 -26.24 -22.54
N ASN A 225 16.76 -26.80 -23.74
CA ASN A 225 16.73 -26.06 -25.00
C ASN A 225 15.30 -25.91 -25.57
N ALA A 226 14.29 -26.36 -24.83
CA ALA A 226 12.90 -26.20 -25.23
C ALA A 226 12.45 -24.74 -25.04
N PRO A 227 11.61 -24.17 -25.95
CA PRO A 227 11.12 -22.81 -25.82
C PRO A 227 10.25 -22.59 -24.56
N VAL A 228 9.70 -23.66 -24.00
CA VAL A 228 8.99 -23.67 -22.71
C VAL A 228 9.44 -24.88 -21.92
N THR A 229 9.83 -24.68 -20.65
CA THR A 229 10.22 -25.75 -19.73
C THR A 229 9.42 -25.66 -18.46
N VAL A 230 8.78 -26.76 -18.09
CA VAL A 230 8.14 -26.90 -16.77
C VAL A 230 9.22 -27.18 -15.74
N LEU A 231 9.52 -26.20 -14.89
CA LEU A 231 10.58 -26.28 -13.87
C LEU A 231 10.19 -27.14 -12.67
N ALA A 232 8.92 -27.09 -12.30
CA ALA A 232 8.36 -27.92 -11.24
C ALA A 232 6.86 -28.11 -11.46
N ALA A 233 6.38 -29.31 -11.23
CA ALA A 233 4.95 -29.60 -11.12
C ALA A 233 4.77 -30.55 -9.93
N PRO A 234 3.83 -30.32 -9.00
CA PRO A 234 3.52 -31.28 -7.96
C PRO A 234 2.92 -32.57 -8.58
N GLN A 235 3.29 -33.73 -8.04
CA GLN A 235 2.76 -35.01 -8.52
C GLN A 235 1.24 -35.14 -8.24
N ASP A 236 0.75 -34.47 -7.20
CA ASP A 236 -0.66 -34.39 -6.83
C ASP A 236 -1.09 -32.92 -6.71
N ALA A 237 -1.23 -32.23 -7.84
CA ALA A 237 -1.65 -30.85 -7.89
C ALA A 237 -3.10 -30.66 -7.39
N GLU A 238 -3.98 -31.62 -7.68
CA GLU A 238 -5.38 -31.58 -7.29
C GLU A 238 -5.54 -31.72 -5.78
N GLY A 239 -4.86 -32.70 -5.17
CA GLY A 239 -4.86 -32.88 -3.72
C GLY A 239 -4.28 -31.68 -2.96
N LEU A 240 -3.23 -31.06 -3.50
CA LEU A 240 -2.65 -29.82 -2.91
C LEU A 240 -3.61 -28.64 -3.00
N ILE A 241 -4.31 -28.47 -4.12
CA ILE A 241 -5.33 -27.42 -4.27
C ILE A 241 -6.48 -27.68 -3.29
N CYS A 242 -7.01 -28.89 -3.26
CA CYS A 242 -8.11 -29.23 -2.34
C CYS A 242 -7.74 -29.04 -0.87
N SER A 243 -6.51 -29.38 -0.45
CA SER A 243 -6.06 -29.18 0.92
C SER A 243 -5.84 -27.72 1.31
N ALA A 244 -5.62 -26.84 0.34
CA ALA A 244 -5.48 -25.39 0.57
C ALA A 244 -6.82 -24.66 0.75
N TYR A 245 -7.94 -25.31 0.36
CA TYR A 245 -9.29 -24.74 0.47
C TYR A 245 -10.12 -25.35 1.62
N GLN A 246 -9.57 -26.26 2.40
CA GLN A 246 -10.15 -26.77 3.65
C GLN A 246 -9.62 -26.01 4.86
#